data_0c22e4bc2641cfa93b18a23d1cfef4c6
#
_entry.id   0c22e4bc2641cfa93b18a23d1cfef4c6
#
_cell.length_a   1.000
_cell.length_b   1.000
_cell.length_c   1.000
_cell.angle_alpha   90.00
_cell.angle_beta   90.00
_cell.angle_gamma   90.00
#
_symmetry.space_group_name_H-M   'P 1'
#
loop_
_entity.id
_entity.type
_entity.pdbx_description
1 polymer ?
#
loop_
_entity_poly.entity_id
_entity_poly.type
_entity_poly.pdbx_seq_one_letter_code
_entity_poly.pdbx_strand_id
1 'polypeptide(L)'
;MFKRTGVIVHTRSYNTVKQSMRHEIIIRKSRFIGSAFHITSEDEALSRLRDVRSEFPDASHHCYAYVVRHDSLIQRFSDDGEPGGTAGMPILQVIKTRELQNVLVVVTRYFGGIKLGAGGLVRAYSGTAAEVLDKAGMASMVLSPRGIISIDYAQVGQVEYFLHQKGVQIVETEYRDKVNMTVIVPMEWDDFHGMLNELCSGRLEHT
;
A
#
# COMPACT_ATOMS: atom_id res chain seq x y z
N MET A 1 -26.37 20.33 15.45
CA MET A 1 -24.89 20.34 15.40
C MET A 1 -24.46 18.90 15.17
N PHE A 2 -24.35 18.48 13.90
CA PHE A 2 -24.17 17.08 13.52
C PHE A 2 -22.67 16.79 13.38
N LYS A 3 -22.16 15.84 14.15
CA LYS A 3 -20.78 15.33 13.99
C LYS A 3 -20.74 14.44 12.75
N ARG A 4 -20.10 14.91 11.68
CA ARG A 4 -19.70 14.06 10.56
C ARG A 4 -18.61 13.09 11.03
N THR A 5 -18.95 11.83 11.20
CA THR A 5 -18.00 10.74 11.40
C THR A 5 -18.18 9.71 10.28
N GLY A 6 -18.21 10.17 9.05
CA GLY A 6 -18.11 9.32 7.87
C GLY A 6 -16.73 9.55 7.26
N VAL A 7 -15.82 8.61 7.39
CA VAL A 7 -14.58 8.62 6.62
C VAL A 7 -14.95 8.30 5.19
N ILE A 8 -15.10 9.35 4.36
CA ILE A 8 -15.24 9.21 2.92
C ILE A 8 -13.89 8.76 2.40
N VAL A 9 -13.69 7.47 2.24
CA VAL A 9 -12.54 6.94 1.52
C VAL A 9 -12.95 6.84 0.05
N HIS A 10 -12.50 7.81 -0.74
CA HIS A 10 -12.65 7.71 -2.20
C HIS A 10 -11.98 6.42 -2.68
N THR A 11 -12.64 5.67 -3.57
CA THR A 11 -12.07 4.49 -4.24
C THR A 11 -10.91 4.96 -5.09
N ARG A 12 -9.73 5.06 -4.53
CA ARG A 12 -8.54 5.38 -5.29
C ARG A 12 -7.86 4.09 -5.65
N SER A 13 -7.85 3.77 -6.94
CA SER A 13 -6.92 2.79 -7.45
C SER A 13 -5.50 3.30 -7.21
N TYR A 14 -4.62 2.43 -6.81
CA TYR A 14 -3.19 2.71 -6.69
C TYR A 14 -2.40 1.57 -7.31
N ASN A 15 -1.24 1.89 -7.82
CA ASN A 15 -0.32 0.90 -8.33
C ASN A 15 0.61 0.43 -7.21
N THR A 16 0.87 -0.87 -7.17
CA THR A 16 1.83 -1.51 -6.26
C THR A 16 2.58 -2.62 -6.98
N VAL A 17 3.49 -3.30 -6.30
CA VAL A 17 4.16 -4.48 -6.85
C VAL A 17 3.21 -5.67 -6.92
N LYS A 18 3.25 -6.41 -8.02
CA LYS A 18 2.41 -7.58 -8.25
C LYS A 18 2.77 -8.75 -7.35
N GLN A 19 4.07 -8.90 -7.04
CA GLN A 19 4.62 -9.96 -6.20
C GLN A 19 5.87 -9.49 -5.48
N SER A 20 6.20 -10.12 -4.35
CA SER A 20 7.51 -9.95 -3.74
C SER A 20 8.60 -10.46 -4.67
N MET A 21 9.67 -9.70 -4.80
CA MET A 21 10.75 -10.01 -5.73
C MET A 21 12.11 -9.70 -5.11
N ARG A 22 13.09 -10.48 -5.49
CA ARG A 22 14.49 -10.23 -5.19
C ARG A 22 15.32 -10.26 -6.46
N HIS A 23 16.28 -9.35 -6.56
CA HIS A 23 17.21 -9.28 -7.68
C HIS A 23 18.57 -8.76 -7.23
N GLU A 24 19.63 -9.38 -7.73
CA GLU A 24 21.02 -9.02 -7.42
C GLU A 24 21.72 -8.44 -8.65
N ILE A 25 22.48 -7.37 -8.43
CA ILE A 25 23.42 -6.82 -9.41
C ILE A 25 24.79 -6.64 -8.79
N ILE A 26 25.84 -6.74 -9.61
CA ILE A 26 27.23 -6.54 -9.19
C ILE A 26 27.80 -5.30 -9.90
N ILE A 27 28.24 -4.32 -9.12
CA ILE A 27 28.82 -3.08 -9.62
C ILE A 27 30.19 -2.87 -8.95
N ARG A 28 31.26 -2.85 -9.73
CA ARG A 28 32.63 -2.68 -9.22
C ARG A 28 32.93 -3.57 -8.00
N LYS A 29 32.63 -4.87 -8.12
CA LYS A 29 32.76 -5.90 -7.07
C LYS A 29 31.84 -5.75 -5.86
N SER A 30 31.10 -4.67 -5.69
CA SER A 30 30.04 -4.56 -4.69
C SER A 30 28.80 -5.31 -5.18
N ARG A 31 28.16 -6.08 -4.26
CA ARG A 31 26.89 -6.76 -4.53
C ARG A 31 25.77 -5.88 -4.00
N PHE A 32 24.76 -5.66 -4.81
CA PHE A 32 23.53 -4.96 -4.45
C PHE A 32 22.36 -5.89 -4.64
N ILE A 33 21.65 -6.20 -3.56
CA ILE A 33 20.50 -7.11 -3.56
C ILE A 33 19.25 -6.26 -3.31
N GLY A 34 18.47 -6.01 -4.34
CA GLY A 34 17.15 -5.37 -4.24
C GLY A 34 16.09 -6.37 -3.80
N SER A 35 15.29 -6.00 -2.82
CA SER A 35 14.12 -6.75 -2.37
C SER A 35 12.91 -5.82 -2.38
N ALA A 36 11.85 -6.19 -3.10
CA ALA A 36 10.61 -5.42 -3.19
C ALA A 36 9.45 -6.21 -2.60
N PHE A 37 8.59 -5.53 -1.81
CA PHE A 37 7.45 -6.14 -1.12
C PHE A 37 6.23 -5.24 -1.23
N HIS A 38 5.06 -5.83 -1.46
CA HIS A 38 3.80 -5.18 -1.14
C HIS A 38 3.66 -5.12 0.38
N ILE A 39 3.21 -3.96 0.89
CA ILE A 39 2.99 -3.71 2.32
C ILE A 39 1.70 -2.91 2.50
N THR A 40 1.05 -3.07 3.64
CA THR A 40 -0.21 -2.38 3.95
C THR A 40 -0.08 -1.40 5.11
N SER A 41 1.03 -1.44 5.85
CA SER A 41 1.29 -0.59 7.01
C SER A 41 2.79 -0.31 7.20
N GLU A 42 3.12 0.70 8.03
CA GLU A 42 4.51 0.96 8.47
C GLU A 42 5.05 -0.22 9.29
N ASP A 43 4.23 -0.84 10.13
CA ASP A 43 4.63 -1.99 10.95
C ASP A 43 5.03 -3.19 10.08
N GLU A 44 4.29 -3.44 9.01
CA GLU A 44 4.64 -4.46 8.04
C GLU A 44 5.95 -4.13 7.32
N ALA A 45 6.15 -2.87 6.90
CA ALA A 45 7.41 -2.43 6.29
C ALA A 45 8.60 -2.70 7.22
N LEU A 46 8.48 -2.32 8.50
CA LEU A 46 9.52 -2.55 9.50
C LEU A 46 9.74 -4.04 9.80
N SER A 47 8.69 -4.85 9.77
CA SER A 47 8.81 -6.30 9.91
C SER A 47 9.59 -6.92 8.75
N ARG A 48 9.22 -6.59 7.50
CA ARG A 48 9.96 -7.05 6.30
C ARG A 48 11.42 -6.60 6.29
N LEU A 49 11.68 -5.37 6.75
CA LEU A 49 13.06 -4.88 6.89
C LEU A 49 13.86 -5.71 7.89
N ARG A 50 13.28 -6.09 9.04
CA ARG A 50 13.92 -6.99 10.02
C ARG A 50 14.21 -8.35 9.41
N ASP A 51 13.28 -8.93 8.64
CA ASP A 51 13.45 -10.21 7.96
C ASP A 51 14.65 -10.15 7.00
N VAL A 52 14.74 -9.09 6.17
CA VAL A 52 15.88 -8.90 5.25
C VAL A 52 17.20 -8.74 6.02
N ARG A 53 17.23 -7.98 7.11
CA ARG A 53 18.43 -7.82 7.94
C ARG A 53 18.87 -9.13 8.56
N SER A 54 17.92 -9.95 9.01
CA SER A 54 18.22 -11.27 9.59
C SER A 54 18.75 -12.28 8.55
N GLU A 55 18.31 -12.13 7.31
CA GLU A 55 18.77 -13.00 6.20
C GLU A 55 20.17 -12.61 5.71
N PHE A 56 20.55 -11.34 5.79
CA PHE A 56 21.85 -10.81 5.35
C PHE A 56 22.58 -10.09 6.50
N PRO A 57 22.90 -10.78 7.61
CA PRO A 57 23.38 -10.13 8.83
C PRO A 57 24.79 -9.53 8.70
N ASP A 58 25.56 -9.98 7.72
CA ASP A 58 26.94 -9.59 7.42
C ASP A 58 27.05 -8.53 6.30
N ALA A 59 25.90 -8.05 5.80
CA ALA A 59 25.88 -6.98 4.82
C ALA A 59 26.38 -5.65 5.38
N SER A 60 27.00 -4.84 4.54
CA SER A 60 27.49 -3.52 4.94
C SER A 60 26.36 -2.53 5.24
N HIS A 61 25.30 -2.55 4.45
CA HIS A 61 24.17 -1.62 4.55
C HIS A 61 22.86 -2.26 4.06
N HIS A 62 21.73 -1.86 4.69
CA HIS A 62 20.35 -2.20 4.26
C HIS A 62 19.58 -0.90 4.04
N CYS A 63 19.89 -0.22 2.96
CA CYS A 63 19.22 1.03 2.60
C CYS A 63 17.81 0.73 2.11
N TYR A 64 16.85 1.57 2.47
CA TYR A 64 15.45 1.30 2.11
C TYR A 64 14.65 2.57 1.85
N ALA A 65 13.54 2.39 1.16
CA ALA A 65 12.45 3.35 1.13
C ALA A 65 11.12 2.62 1.05
N TYR A 66 10.07 3.23 1.65
CA TYR A 66 8.71 2.77 1.49
C TYR A 66 7.73 3.92 1.34
N VAL A 67 6.63 3.60 0.68
CA VAL A 67 5.46 4.45 0.54
C VAL A 67 4.25 3.64 0.99
N VAL A 68 3.56 4.10 2.01
CA VAL A 68 2.34 3.49 2.55
C VAL A 68 1.20 4.50 2.45
N ARG A 69 0.06 4.06 1.95
CA ARG A 69 -1.18 4.81 1.99
C ARG A 69 -2.07 4.25 3.10
N HIS A 70 -2.37 5.10 4.04
CA HIS A 70 -3.42 4.90 5.03
C HIS A 70 -4.41 6.06 4.89
N ASP A 71 -4.68 6.85 5.93
CA ASP A 71 -5.45 8.10 5.85
C ASP A 71 -4.68 9.19 5.08
N SER A 72 -3.36 9.12 5.11
CA SER A 72 -2.44 9.98 4.38
C SER A 72 -1.33 9.15 3.71
N LEU A 73 -0.59 9.78 2.79
CA LEU A 73 0.55 9.15 2.14
C LEU A 73 1.80 9.30 3.01
N ILE A 74 2.25 8.20 3.61
CA ILE A 74 3.45 8.15 4.43
C ILE A 74 4.62 7.70 3.56
N GLN A 75 5.73 8.46 3.61
CA GLN A 75 6.96 8.15 2.88
C GLN A 75 8.12 8.15 3.88
N ARG A 76 8.94 7.10 3.86
CA ARG A 76 10.14 7.00 4.68
C ARG A 76 11.29 6.42 3.87
N PHE A 77 12.50 6.78 4.25
CA PHE A 77 13.71 6.21 3.66
C PHE A 77 14.87 6.26 4.66
N SER A 78 15.90 5.47 4.41
CA SER A 78 17.14 5.46 5.19
C SER A 78 18.33 5.11 4.30
N ASP A 79 19.41 5.84 4.51
CA ASP A 79 20.71 5.54 3.89
C ASP A 79 21.49 4.46 4.66
N ASP A 80 21.07 4.08 5.87
CA ASP A 80 21.63 3.01 6.72
C ASP A 80 23.17 3.00 6.77
N GLY A 81 23.76 4.19 7.00
CA GLY A 81 25.21 4.39 7.11
C GLY A 81 25.95 4.68 5.80
N GLU A 82 25.30 4.64 4.63
CA GLU A 82 25.84 5.22 3.41
C GLU A 82 25.91 6.76 3.52
N PRO A 83 26.71 7.45 2.71
CA PRO A 83 26.73 8.91 2.69
C PRO A 83 25.32 9.48 2.46
N GLY A 84 24.97 10.52 3.21
CA GLY A 84 23.63 11.09 3.25
C GLY A 84 23.07 11.41 1.86
N GLY A 85 21.87 10.94 1.56
CA GLY A 85 21.16 11.16 0.28
C GLY A 85 21.64 10.32 -0.90
N THR A 86 22.55 9.36 -0.68
CA THR A 86 23.12 8.57 -1.79
C THR A 86 22.43 7.22 -2.00
N ALA A 87 21.56 6.80 -1.10
CA ALA A 87 20.92 5.48 -1.13
C ALA A 87 19.39 5.54 -0.95
N GLY A 88 18.93 5.87 0.24
CA GLY A 88 17.50 5.83 0.57
C GLY A 88 16.65 6.79 -0.25
N MET A 89 17.11 8.03 -0.43
CA MET A 89 16.41 9.01 -1.28
C MET A 89 16.37 8.58 -2.75
N PRO A 90 17.45 8.10 -3.39
CA PRO A 90 17.42 7.51 -4.73
C PRO A 90 16.41 6.36 -4.88
N ILE A 91 16.31 5.46 -3.89
CA ILE A 91 15.31 4.38 -3.87
C ILE A 91 13.90 4.98 -3.84
N LEU A 92 13.63 5.93 -2.93
CA LEU A 92 12.34 6.59 -2.82
C LEU A 92 11.93 7.28 -4.12
N GLN A 93 12.89 7.95 -4.78
CA GLN A 93 12.61 8.64 -6.04
C GLN A 93 12.17 7.66 -7.14
N VAL A 94 12.75 6.46 -7.21
CA VAL A 94 12.32 5.42 -8.16
C VAL A 94 10.88 4.98 -7.88
N ILE A 95 10.51 4.75 -6.60
CA ILE A 95 9.14 4.40 -6.21
C ILE A 95 8.16 5.50 -6.65
N LYS A 96 8.51 6.77 -6.38
CA LYS A 96 7.67 7.94 -6.72
C LYS A 96 7.50 8.13 -8.23
N THR A 97 8.57 8.01 -9.00
CA THR A 97 8.53 8.16 -10.47
C THR A 97 7.64 7.09 -11.12
N ARG A 98 7.49 5.92 -10.48
CA ARG A 98 6.60 4.84 -10.93
C ARG A 98 5.19 4.94 -10.33
N GLU A 99 4.92 5.98 -9.53
CA GLU A 99 3.63 6.20 -8.85
C GLU A 99 3.17 5.01 -8.00
N LEU A 100 4.15 4.24 -7.47
CA LEU A 100 3.86 3.08 -6.63
C LEU A 100 3.53 3.50 -5.20
N GLN A 101 2.57 2.80 -4.61
CA GLN A 101 2.14 2.94 -3.23
C GLN A 101 2.07 1.56 -2.57
N ASN A 102 2.02 1.54 -1.24
CA ASN A 102 1.97 0.30 -0.47
C ASN A 102 3.12 -0.65 -0.86
N VAL A 103 4.32 -0.08 -0.95
CA VAL A 103 5.52 -0.77 -1.39
C VAL A 103 6.71 -0.43 -0.50
N LEU A 104 7.49 -1.45 -0.15
CA LEU A 104 8.81 -1.35 0.45
C LEU A 104 9.85 -1.85 -0.55
N VAL A 105 10.92 -1.09 -0.73
CA VAL A 105 12.14 -1.53 -1.42
C VAL A 105 13.30 -1.44 -0.47
N VAL A 106 14.00 -2.56 -0.27
CA VAL A 106 15.26 -2.65 0.48
C VAL A 106 16.37 -2.97 -0.50
N VAL A 107 17.47 -2.23 -0.44
CA VAL A 107 18.68 -2.55 -1.19
C VAL A 107 19.80 -2.86 -0.19
N THR A 108 20.13 -4.14 -0.11
CA THR A 108 21.20 -4.67 0.73
C THR A 108 22.52 -4.62 -0.05
N ARG A 109 23.56 -4.04 0.56
CA ARG A 109 24.87 -3.92 -0.08
C ARG A 109 25.95 -4.66 0.67
N TYR A 110 26.78 -5.39 -0.10
CA TYR A 110 28.08 -5.88 0.32
C TYR A 110 29.17 -5.07 -0.39
N PHE A 111 30.03 -4.44 0.38
CA PHE A 111 31.12 -3.63 -0.17
C PHE A 111 32.20 -4.50 -0.83
N GLY A 112 32.53 -4.22 -2.08
CA GLY A 112 33.47 -4.98 -2.89
C GLY A 112 34.92 -4.43 -2.89
N GLY A 113 35.27 -3.56 -1.93
CA GLY A 113 36.62 -3.00 -1.81
C GLY A 113 36.89 -1.80 -2.74
N ILE A 114 36.01 -1.47 -3.69
CA ILE A 114 36.15 -0.36 -4.63
C ILE A 114 35.11 0.72 -4.34
N LYS A 115 35.54 1.93 -3.98
CA LYS A 115 34.66 3.06 -3.75
C LYS A 115 33.95 3.50 -5.02
N LEU A 116 32.64 3.67 -4.98
CA LEU A 116 31.82 4.12 -6.12
C LEU A 116 31.78 5.65 -6.25
N GLY A 117 31.99 6.37 -5.14
CA GLY A 117 31.70 7.80 -5.01
C GLY A 117 30.19 8.10 -4.94
N ALA A 118 29.82 9.33 -4.54
CA ALA A 118 28.42 9.69 -4.32
C ALA A 118 27.53 9.45 -5.55
N GLY A 119 27.93 9.95 -6.72
CA GLY A 119 27.19 9.73 -7.98
C GLY A 119 27.12 8.26 -8.43
N GLY A 120 28.15 7.46 -8.09
CA GLY A 120 28.15 6.02 -8.33
C GLY A 120 27.18 5.28 -7.42
N LEU A 121 27.10 5.66 -6.14
CA LEU A 121 26.14 5.12 -5.18
C LEU A 121 24.70 5.44 -5.59
N VAL A 122 24.39 6.70 -5.90
CA VAL A 122 23.06 7.10 -6.38
C VAL A 122 22.62 6.24 -7.55
N ARG A 123 23.46 6.05 -8.57
CA ARG A 123 23.13 5.20 -9.72
C ARG A 123 22.97 3.72 -9.35
N ALA A 124 23.80 3.21 -8.44
CA ALA A 124 23.73 1.81 -8.02
C ALA A 124 22.43 1.53 -7.26
N TYR A 125 22.08 2.36 -6.27
CA TYR A 125 20.86 2.20 -5.49
C TYR A 125 19.59 2.40 -6.32
N SER A 126 19.53 3.47 -7.14
CA SER A 126 18.38 3.70 -8.00
C SER A 126 18.25 2.63 -9.09
N GLY A 127 19.35 2.18 -9.69
CA GLY A 127 19.35 1.10 -10.68
C GLY A 127 18.86 -0.22 -10.10
N THR A 128 19.38 -0.62 -8.92
CA THR A 128 18.93 -1.85 -8.22
C THR A 128 17.45 -1.79 -7.88
N ALA A 129 16.98 -0.63 -7.37
CA ALA A 129 15.57 -0.42 -7.06
C ALA A 129 14.70 -0.51 -8.32
N ALA A 130 15.15 0.09 -9.42
CA ALA A 130 14.44 0.04 -10.69
C ALA A 130 14.31 -1.40 -11.21
N GLU A 131 15.41 -2.16 -11.24
CA GLU A 131 15.43 -3.52 -11.76
C GLU A 131 14.59 -4.50 -10.92
N VAL A 132 14.63 -4.40 -9.58
CA VAL A 132 13.81 -5.26 -8.74
C VAL A 132 12.32 -4.96 -8.90
N LEU A 133 11.94 -3.68 -9.04
CA LEU A 133 10.56 -3.28 -9.29
C LEU A 133 10.07 -3.71 -10.67
N ASP A 134 10.91 -3.64 -11.71
CA ASP A 134 10.58 -4.15 -13.05
C ASP A 134 10.27 -5.65 -13.01
N LYS A 135 11.10 -6.41 -12.28
CA LYS A 135 10.91 -7.86 -12.11
C LYS A 135 9.71 -8.21 -11.21
N ALA A 136 9.41 -7.40 -10.21
CA ALA A 136 8.22 -7.56 -9.37
C ALA A 136 6.91 -7.37 -10.16
N GLY A 137 6.97 -6.59 -11.24
CA GLY A 137 5.82 -6.20 -12.03
C GLY A 137 4.88 -5.25 -11.28
N MET A 138 3.94 -4.68 -11.99
CA MET A 138 2.92 -3.77 -11.43
C MET A 138 1.56 -4.44 -11.36
N ALA A 139 0.81 -4.15 -10.30
CA ALA A 139 -0.61 -4.46 -10.15
C ALA A 139 -1.36 -3.20 -9.75
N SER A 140 -2.52 -2.98 -10.34
CA SER A 140 -3.45 -1.95 -9.88
C SER A 140 -4.35 -2.55 -8.81
N MET A 141 -4.36 -1.92 -7.65
CA MET A 141 -5.20 -2.30 -6.50
C MET A 141 -6.28 -1.25 -6.32
N VAL A 142 -7.47 -1.70 -6.01
CA VAL A 142 -8.59 -0.82 -5.66
C VAL A 142 -8.73 -0.84 -4.14
N LEU A 143 -8.67 0.35 -3.51
CA LEU A 143 -9.08 0.50 -2.12
C LEU A 143 -10.59 0.41 -2.10
N SER A 144 -11.11 -0.70 -1.62
CA SER A 144 -12.55 -0.88 -1.44
C SER A 144 -12.98 -0.19 -0.14
N PRO A 145 -13.80 0.87 -0.20
CA PRO A 145 -14.29 1.55 1.00
C PRO A 145 -15.00 0.56 1.93
N ARG A 146 -14.73 0.70 3.24
CA ARG A 146 -15.46 0.01 4.28
C ARG A 146 -16.34 1.03 5.00
N GLY A 147 -17.61 0.71 5.18
CA GLY A 147 -18.54 1.57 5.88
C GLY A 147 -19.67 0.78 6.52
N ILE A 148 -20.51 1.49 7.28
CA ILE A 148 -21.73 0.92 7.91
C ILE A 148 -22.94 1.53 7.21
N ILE A 149 -23.85 0.67 6.78
CA ILE A 149 -25.19 1.05 6.33
C ILE A 149 -26.21 0.66 7.39
N SER A 150 -27.14 1.58 7.69
CA SER A 150 -28.21 1.36 8.65
C SER A 150 -29.55 1.36 7.93
N ILE A 151 -30.31 0.26 8.01
CA ILE A 151 -31.55 0.03 7.27
C ILE A 151 -32.65 -0.49 8.16
N ASP A 152 -33.90 -0.28 7.77
CA ASP A 152 -35.06 -0.86 8.46
C ASP A 152 -35.17 -2.36 8.14
N TYR A 153 -35.71 -3.14 9.10
CA TYR A 153 -35.90 -4.58 8.94
C TYR A 153 -36.67 -4.97 7.67
N ALA A 154 -37.64 -4.16 7.26
CA ALA A 154 -38.45 -4.41 6.06
C ALA A 154 -37.59 -4.31 4.75
N GLN A 155 -36.45 -3.67 4.79
CA GLN A 155 -35.58 -3.43 3.63
C GLN A 155 -34.48 -4.50 3.50
N VAL A 156 -34.23 -5.31 4.52
CA VAL A 156 -33.10 -6.24 4.59
C VAL A 156 -32.98 -7.10 3.33
N GLY A 157 -34.02 -7.81 2.96
CA GLY A 157 -33.97 -8.71 1.79
C GLY A 157 -33.69 -8.00 0.47
N GLN A 158 -34.27 -6.80 0.28
CA GLN A 158 -34.03 -5.99 -0.91
C GLN A 158 -32.59 -5.46 -0.96
N VAL A 159 -32.08 -5.00 0.18
CA VAL A 159 -30.72 -4.48 0.30
C VAL A 159 -29.69 -5.59 0.15
N GLU A 160 -29.86 -6.74 0.82
CA GLU A 160 -28.94 -7.89 0.65
C GLU A 160 -28.87 -8.36 -0.81
N TYR A 161 -29.99 -8.43 -1.50
CA TYR A 161 -30.02 -8.76 -2.93
C TYR A 161 -29.22 -7.73 -3.76
N PHE A 162 -29.45 -6.44 -3.49
CA PHE A 162 -28.71 -5.34 -4.15
C PHE A 162 -27.20 -5.42 -3.87
N LEU A 163 -26.82 -5.62 -2.61
CA LEU A 163 -25.41 -5.76 -2.22
C LEU A 163 -24.73 -6.91 -2.99
N HIS A 164 -25.40 -8.05 -3.05
CA HIS A 164 -24.91 -9.20 -3.80
C HIS A 164 -24.76 -8.91 -5.29
N GLN A 165 -25.74 -8.25 -5.93
CA GLN A 165 -25.70 -7.87 -7.35
C GLN A 165 -24.55 -6.89 -7.65
N LYS A 166 -24.18 -6.04 -6.71
CA LYS A 166 -23.10 -5.06 -6.83
C LYS A 166 -21.73 -5.60 -6.39
N GLY A 167 -21.65 -6.86 -5.98
CA GLY A 167 -20.41 -7.48 -5.51
C GLY A 167 -19.92 -6.89 -4.17
N VAL A 168 -20.81 -6.30 -3.38
CA VAL A 168 -20.51 -5.75 -2.06
C VAL A 168 -20.37 -6.89 -1.07
N GLN A 169 -19.28 -6.90 -0.31
CA GLN A 169 -19.05 -7.89 0.73
C GLN A 169 -19.65 -7.40 2.05
N ILE A 170 -20.56 -8.19 2.65
CA ILE A 170 -21.04 -7.98 4.01
C ILE A 170 -20.02 -8.63 4.95
N VAL A 171 -19.42 -7.82 5.84
CA VAL A 171 -18.43 -8.28 6.83
C VAL A 171 -19.11 -8.71 8.12
N GLU A 172 -20.12 -7.93 8.55
CA GLU A 172 -20.82 -8.12 9.82
C GLU A 172 -22.22 -7.55 9.72
N THR A 173 -23.17 -8.14 10.42
CA THR A 173 -24.55 -7.63 10.54
C THR A 173 -24.95 -7.61 12.01
N GLU A 174 -25.34 -6.44 12.50
CA GLU A 174 -25.88 -6.26 13.85
C GLU A 174 -27.38 -5.93 13.78
N TYR A 175 -28.17 -6.62 14.58
CA TYR A 175 -29.62 -6.43 14.70
C TYR A 175 -29.91 -5.67 15.99
N ARG A 176 -30.34 -4.40 15.85
CA ARG A 176 -30.73 -3.51 16.96
C ARG A 176 -32.10 -2.87 16.64
N ASP A 177 -32.28 -1.58 16.95
CA ASP A 177 -33.47 -0.83 16.51
C ASP A 177 -33.58 -0.78 14.99
N LYS A 178 -32.42 -0.78 14.31
CA LYS A 178 -32.22 -0.97 12.88
C LYS A 178 -31.21 -2.09 12.62
N VAL A 179 -31.15 -2.54 11.39
CA VAL A 179 -30.12 -3.50 10.96
C VAL A 179 -28.92 -2.72 10.45
N ASN A 180 -27.78 -2.88 11.13
CA ASN A 180 -26.52 -2.28 10.77
C ASN A 180 -25.63 -3.31 10.07
N MET A 181 -25.28 -3.05 8.82
CA MET A 181 -24.40 -3.92 8.05
C MET A 181 -23.07 -3.21 7.81
N THR A 182 -21.97 -3.82 8.25
CA THR A 182 -20.63 -3.39 7.87
C THR A 182 -20.31 -4.00 6.51
N VAL A 183 -20.04 -3.15 5.53
CA VAL A 183 -19.83 -3.56 4.14
C VAL A 183 -18.48 -3.08 3.60
N ILE A 184 -17.92 -3.85 2.67
CA ILE A 184 -16.79 -3.47 1.82
C ILE A 184 -17.32 -3.33 0.39
N VAL A 185 -17.14 -2.16 -0.20
CA VAL A 185 -17.80 -1.76 -1.45
C VAL A 185 -16.76 -1.72 -2.59
N PRO A 186 -16.97 -2.41 -3.73
CA PRO A 186 -16.01 -2.44 -4.85
C PRO A 186 -16.14 -1.22 -5.78
N MET A 187 -16.63 -0.09 -5.28
CA MET A 187 -16.82 1.17 -6.02
C MET A 187 -16.69 2.37 -5.09
N GLU A 188 -16.79 3.61 -5.62
CA GLU A 188 -16.80 4.82 -4.80
C GLU A 188 -17.97 4.80 -3.80
N TRP A 189 -17.69 5.22 -2.55
CA TRP A 189 -18.71 5.21 -1.50
C TRP A 189 -19.91 6.10 -1.83
N ASP A 190 -19.64 7.26 -2.42
CA ASP A 190 -20.71 8.21 -2.78
C ASP A 190 -21.61 7.65 -3.88
N ASP A 191 -21.05 6.97 -4.89
CA ASP A 191 -21.81 6.31 -5.95
C ASP A 191 -22.64 5.16 -5.38
N PHE A 192 -22.05 4.33 -4.52
CA PHE A 192 -22.73 3.25 -3.81
C PHE A 192 -23.86 3.79 -2.96
N HIS A 193 -23.59 4.82 -2.15
CA HIS A 193 -24.56 5.44 -1.25
C HIS A 193 -25.72 6.07 -2.03
N GLY A 194 -25.43 6.72 -3.16
CA GLY A 194 -26.45 7.26 -4.07
C GLY A 194 -27.41 6.16 -4.56
N MET A 195 -26.86 5.06 -5.09
CA MET A 195 -27.67 3.93 -5.57
C MET A 195 -28.48 3.25 -4.46
N LEU A 196 -27.88 3.11 -3.26
CA LEU A 196 -28.56 2.52 -2.13
C LEU A 196 -29.70 3.41 -1.61
N ASN A 197 -29.48 4.73 -1.59
CA ASN A 197 -30.49 5.70 -1.19
C ASN A 197 -31.68 5.74 -2.15
N GLU A 198 -31.43 5.65 -3.46
CA GLU A 198 -32.49 5.49 -4.48
C GLU A 198 -33.29 4.21 -4.24
N LEU A 199 -32.63 3.08 -3.98
CA LEU A 199 -33.26 1.79 -3.69
C LEU A 199 -34.18 1.88 -2.47
N CYS A 200 -33.73 2.56 -1.41
CA CYS A 200 -34.47 2.72 -0.15
C CYS A 200 -35.45 3.91 -0.16
N SER A 201 -35.72 4.51 -1.32
CA SER A 201 -36.67 5.64 -1.47
C SER A 201 -36.32 6.86 -0.60
N GLY A 202 -35.04 7.16 -0.44
CA GLY A 202 -34.56 8.30 0.32
C GLY A 202 -34.68 8.18 1.85
N ARG A 203 -34.87 6.98 2.37
CA ARG A 203 -35.06 6.70 3.82
C ARG A 203 -33.79 6.19 4.52
N LEU A 204 -32.62 6.38 3.92
CA LEU A 204 -31.36 6.05 4.59
C LEU A 204 -31.00 7.19 5.56
N GLU A 205 -30.86 6.86 6.83
CA GLU A 205 -30.27 7.79 7.79
C GLU A 205 -28.74 7.76 7.61
N HIS A 206 -28.17 8.94 7.45
CA HIS A 206 -26.74 9.14 7.46
C HIS A 206 -26.21 8.94 8.89
N THR A 207 -25.53 7.84 9.14
CA THR A 207 -24.77 7.64 10.38
C THR A 207 -23.28 7.86 10.14
#